data_d0f5e6072e7b1756c184377085afb4e6
#
_entry.id   d0f5e6072e7b1756c184377085afb4e6
#
_cell.length_a   1.000
_cell.length_b   1.000
_cell.length_c   1.000
_cell.angle_alpha   90.00
_cell.angle_beta   90.00
_cell.angle_gamma   90.00
#
_symmetry.space_group_name_H-M   'P 1'
#
loop_
_entity.id
_entity.type
_entity.pdbx_description
1 polymer ?
#
loop_
_entity_poly.entity_id
_entity_poly.type
_entity_poly.pdbx_seq_one_letter_code
_entity_poly.pdbx_strand_id
1 'polypeptide(L)'
;MRRLVDERRFPVGEMRCFASHRSAGSILEWRGLQVVVEDADGADFSGLEIALFSCGRTTSLWLAPRVVAAGATVIDNSSAWRMDPEVPLVVAEVNPEALASIPKGIVANPNCTTMVAMPVLKALDAAAGLRRVVAATYQAVSGAGLAGVAELDEQVRAVADQARALTFAGDAVVFPEPAKFVRPVAFNVLPLAGALVEDGTGETDEEQKFRDESRKILGLPDLGVVCSCVRVPVFTGHSLALALEFARPLSAEAAAAILAGSPGVVLSDVPTPVQAAGRDPVYVGRIRRDPSVENGLVLFVSGDNLRKGAALNAVQIAEILAAAEPAPPPG
;
A
#
# COMPACT_ATOMS: atom_id res chain seq x y z
N MET A 1 -9.88 -2.72 -7.38
CA MET A 1 -10.95 -1.86 -6.81
C MET A 1 -12.35 -2.42 -7.04
N ARG A 2 -12.88 -2.61 -8.26
CA ARG A 2 -14.25 -3.11 -8.54
C ARG A 2 -14.67 -4.30 -7.67
N ARG A 3 -13.84 -5.34 -7.61
CA ARG A 3 -14.10 -6.53 -6.78
C ARG A 3 -14.30 -6.18 -5.30
N LEU A 4 -13.50 -5.25 -4.75
CA LEU A 4 -13.63 -4.82 -3.36
C LEU A 4 -14.87 -3.98 -3.10
N VAL A 5 -15.26 -3.15 -4.06
CA VAL A 5 -16.54 -2.42 -4.03
C VAL A 5 -17.72 -3.41 -3.87
N ASP A 6 -17.65 -4.56 -4.57
CA ASP A 6 -18.66 -5.60 -4.47
C ASP A 6 -18.58 -6.42 -3.18
N GLU A 7 -17.39 -6.89 -2.81
CA GLU A 7 -17.14 -7.66 -1.59
C GLU A 7 -17.60 -6.90 -0.34
N ARG A 8 -17.38 -5.58 -0.33
CA ARG A 8 -17.77 -4.70 0.78
C ARG A 8 -19.18 -4.14 0.67
N ARG A 9 -19.92 -4.47 -0.39
CA ARG A 9 -21.27 -3.98 -0.63
C ARG A 9 -21.39 -2.46 -0.61
N PHE A 10 -20.35 -1.77 -1.08
CA PHE A 10 -20.37 -0.31 -1.17
C PHE A 10 -21.56 0.14 -2.01
N PRO A 11 -22.34 1.14 -1.55
CA PRO A 11 -23.51 1.63 -2.29
C PRO A 11 -23.04 2.36 -3.56
N VAL A 12 -23.39 1.83 -4.71
CA VAL A 12 -23.08 2.42 -6.01
C VAL A 12 -24.37 2.53 -6.81
N GLY A 13 -24.77 3.75 -7.13
CA GLY A 13 -25.89 4.03 -8.02
C GLY A 13 -25.50 3.76 -9.47
N GLU A 14 -24.40 4.35 -9.93
CA GLU A 14 -23.84 4.17 -11.26
C GLU A 14 -22.33 3.97 -11.18
N MET A 15 -21.77 3.08 -12.00
CA MET A 15 -20.33 2.90 -12.13
C MET A 15 -19.89 3.28 -13.54
N ARG A 16 -19.00 4.26 -13.63
CA ARG A 16 -18.31 4.65 -14.87
C ARG A 16 -16.84 4.27 -14.77
N CYS A 17 -16.25 3.82 -15.87
CA CYS A 17 -14.85 3.41 -15.94
C CYS A 17 -14.14 4.22 -17.00
N PHE A 18 -12.97 4.75 -16.65
CA PHE A 18 -12.16 5.60 -17.53
C PHE A 18 -10.77 5.02 -17.73
N ALA A 19 -10.23 5.12 -18.92
CA ALA A 19 -8.85 4.74 -19.22
C ALA A 19 -8.30 5.61 -20.38
N SER A 20 -7.03 5.37 -20.75
CA SER A 20 -6.47 6.00 -21.94
C SER A 20 -7.18 5.53 -23.20
N HIS A 21 -7.08 6.28 -24.29
CA HIS A 21 -7.65 5.97 -25.59
C HIS A 21 -7.36 4.53 -26.08
N ARG A 22 -6.23 3.93 -25.66
CA ARG A 22 -5.86 2.54 -25.99
C ARG A 22 -6.81 1.50 -25.43
N SER A 23 -7.44 1.79 -24.30
CA SER A 23 -8.37 0.88 -23.63
C SER A 23 -9.83 1.38 -23.72
N ALA A 24 -10.05 2.58 -24.22
CA ALA A 24 -11.40 3.12 -24.44
C ALA A 24 -12.19 2.23 -25.41
N GLY A 25 -13.50 2.09 -25.17
CA GLY A 25 -14.39 1.20 -25.91
C GLY A 25 -14.34 -0.27 -25.47
N SER A 26 -13.39 -0.69 -24.62
CA SER A 26 -13.43 -2.02 -24.03
C SER A 26 -14.60 -2.15 -23.05
N ILE A 27 -15.10 -3.38 -22.87
CA ILE A 27 -16.24 -3.66 -22.00
C ILE A 27 -15.75 -4.36 -20.74
N LEU A 28 -16.19 -3.87 -19.59
CA LEU A 28 -15.96 -4.47 -18.30
C LEU A 28 -17.28 -4.98 -17.73
N GLU A 29 -17.31 -6.20 -17.24
CA GLU A 29 -18.48 -6.69 -16.50
C GLU A 29 -18.43 -6.23 -15.04
N TRP A 30 -19.60 -5.75 -14.56
CA TRP A 30 -19.80 -5.40 -13.15
C TRP A 30 -21.25 -5.62 -12.74
N ARG A 31 -21.49 -6.47 -11.73
CA ARG A 31 -22.84 -6.85 -11.23
C ARG A 31 -23.82 -7.28 -12.35
N GLY A 32 -23.30 -8.01 -13.36
CA GLY A 32 -24.09 -8.46 -14.49
C GLY A 32 -24.38 -7.37 -15.56
N LEU A 33 -23.86 -6.16 -15.37
CA LEU A 33 -23.95 -5.06 -16.32
C LEU A 33 -22.65 -4.96 -17.13
N GLN A 34 -22.79 -4.56 -18.38
CA GLN A 34 -21.67 -4.19 -19.24
C GLN A 34 -21.36 -2.71 -19.07
N VAL A 35 -20.17 -2.39 -18.54
CA VAL A 35 -19.67 -1.03 -18.40
C VAL A 35 -18.67 -0.77 -19.51
N VAL A 36 -18.96 0.18 -20.38
CA VAL A 36 -18.05 0.61 -21.46
C VAL A 36 -16.98 1.52 -20.84
N VAL A 37 -15.72 1.26 -21.15
CA VAL A 37 -14.60 2.11 -20.71
C VAL A 37 -14.55 3.36 -21.57
N GLU A 38 -14.63 4.53 -20.93
CA GLU A 38 -14.58 5.84 -21.57
C GLU A 38 -13.13 6.33 -21.73
N ASP A 39 -12.88 7.16 -22.74
CA ASP A 39 -11.59 7.84 -22.90
C ASP A 39 -11.49 9.00 -21.91
N ALA A 40 -10.56 8.89 -20.97
CA ALA A 40 -10.35 9.90 -19.92
C ALA A 40 -9.95 11.28 -20.46
N ASP A 41 -9.35 11.37 -21.63
CA ASP A 41 -8.89 12.64 -22.21
C ASP A 41 -10.07 13.56 -22.58
N GLY A 42 -11.13 12.99 -23.13
CA GLY A 42 -12.31 13.71 -23.63
C GLY A 42 -13.57 13.54 -22.78
N ALA A 43 -13.52 12.77 -21.69
CA ALA A 43 -14.70 12.46 -20.91
C ALA A 43 -15.30 13.67 -20.20
N ASP A 44 -16.63 13.68 -20.09
CA ASP A 44 -17.37 14.51 -19.16
C ASP A 44 -17.47 13.78 -17.82
N PHE A 45 -16.97 14.40 -16.75
CA PHE A 45 -16.96 13.85 -15.38
C PHE A 45 -18.15 14.34 -14.55
N SER A 46 -19.08 15.09 -15.12
CA SER A 46 -20.26 15.57 -14.40
C SER A 46 -21.08 14.42 -13.81
N GLY A 47 -21.61 14.62 -12.60
CA GLY A 47 -22.42 13.64 -11.89
C GLY A 47 -21.63 12.55 -11.15
N LEU A 48 -20.30 12.58 -11.20
CA LEU A 48 -19.48 11.72 -10.34
C LEU A 48 -19.41 12.31 -8.93
N GLU A 49 -19.64 11.50 -7.92
CA GLU A 49 -19.49 11.88 -6.50
C GLU A 49 -18.09 11.50 -5.99
N ILE A 50 -17.64 10.26 -6.26
CA ILE A 50 -16.35 9.74 -5.83
C ILE A 50 -15.63 9.12 -7.03
N ALA A 51 -14.36 9.46 -7.21
CA ALA A 51 -13.50 8.90 -8.25
C ALA A 51 -12.28 8.19 -7.65
N LEU A 52 -12.15 6.88 -7.91
CA LEU A 52 -11.01 6.06 -7.46
C LEU A 52 -9.92 6.04 -8.54
N PHE A 53 -8.77 6.66 -8.29
CA PHE A 53 -7.67 6.76 -9.23
C PHE A 53 -6.62 5.67 -9.03
N SER A 54 -6.19 5.04 -10.14
CA SER A 54 -5.07 4.11 -10.21
C SER A 54 -4.32 4.25 -11.53
N CYS A 55 -4.11 5.49 -11.97
CA CYS A 55 -3.62 5.85 -13.30
C CYS A 55 -2.14 6.27 -13.33
N GLY A 56 -1.46 6.22 -12.17
CA GLY A 56 -0.07 6.66 -12.02
C GLY A 56 0.08 8.19 -11.85
N ARG A 57 1.28 8.59 -11.38
CA ARG A 57 1.57 9.98 -10.97
C ARG A 57 1.28 11.01 -12.07
N THR A 58 1.84 10.81 -13.26
CA THR A 58 1.74 11.79 -14.36
C THR A 58 0.30 12.04 -14.76
N THR A 59 -0.49 10.97 -14.92
CA THR A 59 -1.91 11.09 -15.27
C THR A 59 -2.70 11.74 -14.14
N SER A 60 -2.46 11.38 -12.90
CA SER A 60 -3.18 11.95 -11.76
C SER A 60 -2.97 13.46 -11.64
N LEU A 61 -1.76 13.97 -11.87
CA LEU A 61 -1.46 15.39 -11.76
C LEU A 61 -2.32 16.29 -12.69
N TRP A 62 -2.66 15.82 -13.89
CA TRP A 62 -3.48 16.60 -14.81
C TRP A 62 -4.97 16.23 -14.78
N LEU A 63 -5.29 14.98 -14.44
CA LEU A 63 -6.67 14.49 -14.51
C LEU A 63 -7.45 14.78 -13.21
N ALA A 64 -6.81 14.60 -12.03
CA ALA A 64 -7.51 14.76 -10.75
C ALA A 64 -8.12 16.17 -10.56
N PRO A 65 -7.43 17.29 -10.89
CA PRO A 65 -8.05 18.61 -10.81
C PRO A 65 -9.26 18.79 -11.73
N ARG A 66 -9.28 18.14 -12.90
CA ARG A 66 -10.44 18.18 -13.84
C ARG A 66 -11.64 17.45 -13.27
N VAL A 67 -11.42 16.30 -12.65
CA VAL A 67 -12.48 15.49 -12.02
C VAL A 67 -13.04 16.21 -10.78
N VAL A 68 -12.18 16.83 -9.98
CA VAL A 68 -12.62 17.67 -8.86
C VAL A 68 -13.41 18.87 -9.35
N ALA A 69 -12.98 19.54 -10.42
CA ALA A 69 -13.72 20.68 -10.99
C ALA A 69 -15.12 20.31 -11.50
N ALA A 70 -15.34 19.02 -11.84
CA ALA A 70 -16.66 18.49 -12.20
C ALA A 70 -17.53 18.11 -10.97
N GLY A 71 -17.00 18.24 -9.73
CA GLY A 71 -17.75 18.06 -8.48
C GLY A 71 -17.41 16.79 -7.70
N ALA A 72 -16.55 15.92 -8.20
CA ALA A 72 -16.21 14.67 -7.53
C ALA A 72 -15.08 14.83 -6.51
N THR A 73 -15.12 14.03 -5.44
CA THR A 73 -13.95 13.80 -4.58
C THR A 73 -13.07 12.69 -5.17
N VAL A 74 -11.79 12.98 -5.37
CA VAL A 74 -10.81 12.04 -5.92
C VAL A 74 -10.08 11.31 -4.79
N ILE A 75 -10.01 9.97 -4.83
CA ILE A 75 -9.17 9.14 -3.98
C ILE A 75 -8.06 8.57 -4.85
N ASP A 76 -6.82 9.05 -4.67
CA ASP A 76 -5.70 8.75 -5.57
C ASP A 76 -4.69 7.78 -4.98
N ASN A 77 -4.50 6.65 -5.64
CA ASN A 77 -3.48 5.64 -5.30
C ASN A 77 -2.07 6.01 -5.75
N SER A 78 -1.90 7.02 -6.60
CA SER A 78 -0.57 7.39 -7.09
C SER A 78 0.24 8.15 -6.04
N SER A 79 1.50 8.39 -6.33
CA SER A 79 2.36 9.23 -5.48
C SER A 79 2.22 10.74 -5.75
N ALA A 80 1.27 11.15 -6.61
CA ALA A 80 1.17 12.53 -7.07
C ALA A 80 0.97 13.54 -5.95
N TRP A 81 0.09 13.22 -5.01
CA TRP A 81 -0.45 14.15 -4.02
C TRP A 81 -0.04 13.85 -2.58
N ARG A 82 0.64 12.73 -2.33
CA ARG A 82 0.90 12.24 -0.96
C ARG A 82 1.61 13.24 -0.06
N MET A 83 2.57 13.98 -0.60
CA MET A 83 3.35 14.96 0.16
C MET A 83 2.86 16.41 0.00
N ASP A 84 1.77 16.63 -0.75
CA ASP A 84 1.13 17.94 -0.82
C ASP A 84 0.49 18.28 0.55
N PRO A 85 0.83 19.44 1.17
CA PRO A 85 0.33 19.78 2.51
C PRO A 85 -1.18 20.02 2.57
N GLU A 86 -1.82 20.34 1.44
CA GLU A 86 -3.26 20.58 1.35
C GLU A 86 -4.05 19.33 0.95
N VAL A 87 -3.37 18.18 0.79
CA VAL A 87 -3.99 16.91 0.46
C VAL A 87 -3.83 15.94 1.63
N PRO A 88 -4.92 15.46 2.26
CA PRO A 88 -4.83 14.49 3.32
C PRO A 88 -4.30 13.15 2.78
N LEU A 89 -3.35 12.57 3.51
CA LEU A 89 -2.79 11.24 3.28
C LEU A 89 -3.38 10.29 4.31
N VAL A 90 -4.26 9.37 3.88
CA VAL A 90 -5.16 8.67 4.80
C VAL A 90 -4.99 7.15 4.77
N VAL A 91 -4.85 6.56 5.96
CA VAL A 91 -5.08 5.15 6.23
C VAL A 91 -6.35 5.04 7.09
N ALA A 92 -7.37 4.39 6.57
CA ALA A 92 -8.73 4.44 7.13
C ALA A 92 -8.84 4.06 8.61
N GLU A 93 -8.01 3.13 9.11
CA GLU A 93 -8.00 2.71 10.53
C GLU A 93 -7.05 3.54 11.41
N VAL A 94 -6.30 4.51 10.83
CA VAL A 94 -5.19 5.18 11.51
C VAL A 94 -5.47 6.66 11.76
N ASN A 95 -5.88 7.37 10.70
CA ASN A 95 -6.11 8.81 10.74
C ASN A 95 -7.33 9.24 9.91
N PRO A 96 -8.51 8.59 10.10
CA PRO A 96 -9.73 8.94 9.34
C PRO A 96 -10.20 10.39 9.59
N GLU A 97 -9.84 10.99 10.72
CA GLU A 97 -10.13 12.39 11.06
C GLU A 97 -9.54 13.39 10.05
N ALA A 98 -8.47 13.01 9.33
CA ALA A 98 -7.91 13.84 8.27
C ALA A 98 -8.87 14.08 7.09
N LEU A 99 -9.91 13.26 6.95
CA LEU A 99 -10.97 13.44 5.96
C LEU A 99 -11.95 14.59 6.30
N ALA A 100 -11.89 15.13 7.49
CA ALA A 100 -12.71 16.31 7.85
C ALA A 100 -12.34 17.56 7.04
N SER A 101 -11.17 17.60 6.40
CA SER A 101 -10.73 18.70 5.53
C SER A 101 -10.04 18.18 4.29
N ILE A 102 -10.64 18.45 3.14
CA ILE A 102 -10.14 18.04 1.81
C ILE A 102 -10.07 19.27 0.89
N PRO A 103 -9.16 20.23 1.16
CA PRO A 103 -9.17 21.54 0.50
C PRO A 103 -9.09 21.47 -1.02
N LYS A 104 -8.37 20.48 -1.55
CA LYS A 104 -8.22 20.28 -3.00
C LYS A 104 -9.22 19.28 -3.60
N GLY A 105 -10.20 18.78 -2.84
CA GLY A 105 -11.10 17.72 -3.30
C GLY A 105 -10.39 16.39 -3.61
N ILE A 106 -9.15 16.23 -3.16
CA ILE A 106 -8.29 15.05 -3.41
C ILE A 106 -7.87 14.45 -2.08
N VAL A 107 -8.01 13.13 -1.93
CA VAL A 107 -7.47 12.34 -0.83
C VAL A 107 -6.37 11.43 -1.39
N ALA A 108 -5.18 11.47 -0.82
CA ALA A 108 -4.09 10.61 -1.20
C ALA A 108 -4.14 9.27 -0.44
N ASN A 109 -4.02 8.19 -1.19
CA ASN A 109 -3.87 6.83 -0.66
C ASN A 109 -2.37 6.51 -0.55
N PRO A 110 -1.86 6.08 0.61
CA PRO A 110 -0.43 5.92 0.84
C PRO A 110 0.24 4.83 0.00
N ASN A 111 1.57 4.73 0.13
CA ASN A 111 2.35 3.64 -0.41
C ASN A 111 1.95 2.29 0.23
N CYS A 112 2.02 1.22 -0.54
CA CYS A 112 1.57 -0.11 -0.11
C CYS A 112 2.34 -0.64 1.11
N THR A 113 3.65 -0.39 1.17
CA THR A 113 4.49 -0.80 2.30
C THR A 113 4.15 0.00 3.56
N THR A 114 3.95 1.32 3.40
CA THR A 114 3.52 2.21 4.48
C THR A 114 2.18 1.76 5.05
N MET A 115 1.17 1.51 4.21
CA MET A 115 -0.16 1.10 4.67
C MET A 115 -0.16 -0.20 5.46
N VAL A 116 0.72 -1.15 5.14
CA VAL A 116 0.85 -2.41 5.90
C VAL A 116 1.40 -2.15 7.31
N ALA A 117 2.29 -1.17 7.49
CA ALA A 117 2.89 -0.88 8.79
C ALA A 117 2.02 0.01 9.69
N MET A 118 1.28 0.96 9.12
CA MET A 118 0.64 2.05 9.87
C MET A 118 -0.36 1.61 10.95
N PRO A 119 -1.25 0.62 10.78
CA PRO A 119 -2.15 0.19 11.86
C PRO A 119 -1.40 -0.28 13.11
N VAL A 120 -0.28 -0.97 12.90
CA VAL A 120 0.58 -1.45 13.99
C VAL A 120 1.32 -0.30 14.66
N LEU A 121 1.95 0.57 13.87
CA LEU A 121 2.73 1.69 14.42
C LEU A 121 1.86 2.69 15.18
N LYS A 122 0.65 3.01 14.69
CA LYS A 122 -0.29 3.92 15.35
C LYS A 122 -0.71 3.41 16.73
N ALA A 123 -1.07 2.13 16.81
CA ALA A 123 -1.51 1.53 18.06
C ALA A 123 -0.39 1.55 19.13
N LEU A 124 0.84 1.23 18.73
CA LEU A 124 1.99 1.22 19.64
C LEU A 124 2.46 2.64 19.97
N ASP A 125 2.38 3.60 19.04
CA ASP A 125 2.65 5.01 19.30
C ASP A 125 1.73 5.57 20.39
N ALA A 126 0.43 5.37 20.25
CA ALA A 126 -0.56 5.82 21.23
C ALA A 126 -0.25 5.26 22.65
N ALA A 127 0.24 4.03 22.73
CA ALA A 127 0.56 3.39 24.00
C ALA A 127 1.86 3.88 24.62
N ALA A 128 2.93 4.05 23.85
CA ALA A 128 4.27 4.26 24.40
C ALA A 128 5.05 5.45 23.82
N GLY A 129 4.54 6.12 22.79
CA GLY A 129 5.19 7.25 22.11
C GLY A 129 6.38 6.78 21.26
N LEU A 130 6.12 6.59 19.97
CA LEU A 130 7.11 6.09 19.02
C LEU A 130 8.18 7.15 18.73
N ARG A 131 9.45 6.80 18.84
CA ARG A 131 10.60 7.69 18.60
C ARG A 131 11.41 7.31 17.39
N ARG A 132 11.52 5.98 17.11
CA ARG A 132 12.35 5.50 16.02
C ARG A 132 11.78 4.22 15.42
N VAL A 133 11.87 4.11 14.10
CA VAL A 133 11.51 2.93 13.30
C VAL A 133 12.71 2.54 12.46
N VAL A 134 13.19 1.32 12.62
CA VAL A 134 14.10 0.67 11.68
C VAL A 134 13.33 -0.42 10.98
N ALA A 135 13.20 -0.33 9.66
CA ALA A 135 12.44 -1.25 8.86
C ALA A 135 13.30 -1.94 7.81
N ALA A 136 13.13 -3.24 7.67
CA ALA A 136 13.54 -3.97 6.47
C ALA A 136 12.29 -4.58 5.84
N THR A 137 12.06 -4.30 4.55
CA THR A 137 10.86 -4.80 3.87
C THR A 137 11.17 -6.06 3.08
N TYR A 138 10.15 -6.88 2.88
CA TYR A 138 10.15 -8.05 2.01
C TYR A 138 8.96 -7.87 1.05
N GLN A 139 9.22 -7.16 -0.06
CA GLN A 139 8.17 -6.71 -0.97
C GLN A 139 7.91 -7.70 -2.10
N ALA A 140 6.68 -8.15 -2.20
CA ALA A 140 6.20 -9.03 -3.27
C ALA A 140 6.30 -8.36 -4.66
N VAL A 141 6.47 -9.17 -5.70
CA VAL A 141 6.63 -8.70 -7.08
C VAL A 141 5.38 -8.01 -7.64
N SER A 142 4.19 -8.30 -7.12
CA SER A 142 2.94 -7.64 -7.52
C SER A 142 2.94 -6.12 -7.25
N GLY A 143 3.77 -5.64 -6.33
CA GLY A 143 4.00 -4.20 -6.14
C GLY A 143 4.60 -3.50 -7.37
N ALA A 144 5.27 -4.26 -8.25
CA ALA A 144 5.76 -3.79 -9.55
C ALA A 144 4.75 -3.99 -10.70
N GLY A 145 3.50 -4.39 -10.38
CA GLY A 145 2.42 -4.63 -11.34
C GLY A 145 2.47 -6.01 -11.99
N LEU A 146 1.60 -6.23 -12.97
CA LEU A 146 1.48 -7.51 -13.66
C LEU A 146 2.78 -7.94 -14.35
N ALA A 147 3.59 -7.00 -14.83
CA ALA A 147 4.88 -7.30 -15.42
C ALA A 147 5.84 -7.96 -14.41
N GLY A 148 5.87 -7.49 -13.16
CA GLY A 148 6.68 -8.12 -12.11
C GLY A 148 6.19 -9.53 -11.76
N VAL A 149 4.88 -9.74 -11.76
CA VAL A 149 4.27 -11.07 -11.55
C VAL A 149 4.66 -12.04 -12.68
N ALA A 150 4.54 -11.59 -13.92
CA ALA A 150 4.88 -12.38 -15.10
C ALA A 150 6.37 -12.75 -15.12
N GLU A 151 7.25 -11.79 -14.82
CA GLU A 151 8.70 -12.04 -14.79
C GLU A 151 9.09 -13.07 -13.72
N LEU A 152 8.53 -13.02 -12.52
CA LEU A 152 8.78 -14.04 -11.51
C LEU A 152 8.30 -15.43 -11.98
N ASP A 153 7.07 -15.53 -12.53
CA ASP A 153 6.53 -16.81 -13.02
C ASP A 153 7.38 -17.40 -14.13
N GLU A 154 7.79 -16.57 -15.10
CA GLU A 154 8.65 -16.98 -16.21
C GLU A 154 10.03 -17.47 -15.72
N GLN A 155 10.69 -16.69 -14.86
CA GLN A 155 12.00 -17.06 -14.30
C GLN A 155 11.93 -18.35 -13.48
N VAL A 156 10.91 -18.51 -12.64
CA VAL A 156 10.72 -19.74 -11.85
C VAL A 156 10.54 -20.96 -12.78
N ARG A 157 9.66 -20.86 -13.77
CA ARG A 157 9.39 -21.97 -14.71
C ARG A 157 10.63 -22.35 -15.53
N ALA A 158 11.39 -21.35 -15.95
CA ALA A 158 12.57 -21.57 -16.80
C ALA A 158 13.67 -22.35 -16.08
N VAL A 159 13.80 -22.22 -14.76
CA VAL A 159 14.95 -22.77 -14.03
C VAL A 159 14.59 -23.73 -12.90
N ALA A 160 13.32 -24.03 -12.67
CA ALA A 160 12.85 -24.84 -11.54
C ALA A 160 13.59 -26.17 -11.39
N ASP A 161 13.78 -26.89 -12.49
CA ASP A 161 14.44 -28.21 -12.49
C ASP A 161 15.94 -28.15 -12.15
N GLN A 162 16.56 -27.00 -12.35
CA GLN A 162 17.99 -26.77 -12.13
C GLN A 162 18.26 -25.95 -10.86
N ALA A 163 17.24 -25.33 -10.27
CA ALA A 163 17.37 -24.35 -9.17
C ALA A 163 18.15 -24.89 -7.96
N ARG A 164 18.11 -26.20 -7.72
CA ARG A 164 18.87 -26.84 -6.63
C ARG A 164 20.38 -26.66 -6.76
N ALA A 165 20.89 -26.46 -7.98
CA ALA A 165 22.33 -26.22 -8.22
C ALA A 165 22.81 -24.90 -7.61
N LEU A 166 21.90 -23.91 -7.40
CA LEU A 166 22.18 -22.65 -6.72
C LEU A 166 22.69 -22.83 -5.28
N THR A 167 22.48 -24.02 -4.69
CA THR A 167 23.05 -24.36 -3.37
C THR A 167 24.59 -24.32 -3.38
N PHE A 168 25.21 -24.55 -4.52
CA PHE A 168 26.66 -24.70 -4.64
C PHE A 168 27.32 -23.53 -5.40
N ALA A 169 26.64 -22.95 -6.39
CA ALA A 169 27.17 -21.85 -7.18
C ALA A 169 26.03 -20.98 -7.75
N GLY A 170 26.17 -19.67 -7.64
CA GLY A 170 25.15 -18.72 -8.13
C GLY A 170 25.08 -18.64 -9.67
N ASP A 171 26.14 -19.03 -10.36
CA ASP A 171 26.24 -19.10 -11.82
C ASP A 171 25.91 -20.48 -12.39
N ALA A 172 25.53 -21.45 -11.52
CA ALA A 172 25.12 -22.80 -11.94
C ALA A 172 23.80 -22.81 -12.72
N VAL A 173 23.05 -21.70 -12.69
CA VAL A 173 21.74 -21.55 -13.36
C VAL A 173 21.72 -20.27 -14.16
N VAL A 174 21.33 -20.37 -15.43
CA VAL A 174 21.15 -19.20 -16.31
C VAL A 174 19.68 -18.79 -16.30
N PHE A 175 19.40 -17.65 -15.69
CA PHE A 175 18.08 -17.06 -15.67
C PHE A 175 17.74 -16.34 -16.98
N PRO A 176 16.46 -16.25 -17.38
CA PRO A 176 16.02 -15.28 -18.37
C PRO A 176 16.47 -13.85 -18.00
N GLU A 177 16.78 -13.05 -19.01
CA GLU A 177 17.20 -11.65 -18.79
C GLU A 177 16.07 -10.86 -18.13
N PRO A 178 16.34 -10.19 -17.00
CA PRO A 178 15.30 -9.43 -16.30
C PRO A 178 14.89 -8.20 -17.10
N ALA A 179 13.59 -7.98 -17.23
CA ALA A 179 13.01 -6.84 -17.93
C ALA A 179 12.44 -5.78 -16.98
N LYS A 180 11.90 -6.23 -15.84
CA LYS A 180 11.25 -5.38 -14.84
C LYS A 180 12.16 -5.07 -13.64
N PHE A 181 12.98 -6.03 -13.24
CA PHE A 181 13.87 -5.91 -12.09
C PHE A 181 15.32 -5.74 -12.53
N VAL A 182 16.18 -5.22 -11.65
CA VAL A 182 17.60 -4.96 -11.93
C VAL A 182 18.45 -6.25 -12.02
N ARG A 183 17.93 -7.35 -11.49
CA ARG A 183 18.52 -8.70 -11.50
C ARG A 183 17.38 -9.73 -11.47
N PRO A 184 17.63 -10.98 -11.84
CA PRO A 184 16.64 -12.05 -11.66
C PRO A 184 16.12 -12.09 -10.22
N VAL A 185 14.79 -12.11 -10.08
CA VAL A 185 14.12 -12.10 -8.76
C VAL A 185 13.82 -13.51 -8.26
N ALA A 186 13.63 -14.49 -9.15
CA ALA A 186 13.40 -15.87 -8.76
C ALA A 186 14.58 -16.43 -7.96
N PHE A 187 14.29 -17.09 -6.84
CA PHE A 187 15.30 -17.66 -5.92
C PHE A 187 16.35 -16.64 -5.42
N ASN A 188 16.01 -15.36 -5.41
CA ASN A 188 16.93 -14.28 -5.11
C ASN A 188 16.29 -13.22 -4.18
N VAL A 189 17.11 -12.33 -3.63
CA VAL A 189 16.70 -11.19 -2.81
C VAL A 189 17.37 -9.94 -3.39
N LEU A 190 16.57 -8.93 -3.74
CA LEU A 190 17.07 -7.70 -4.37
C LEU A 190 16.93 -6.53 -3.38
N PRO A 191 18.02 -6.02 -2.78
CA PRO A 191 17.98 -4.89 -1.85
C PRO A 191 17.88 -3.55 -2.62
N LEU A 192 16.97 -3.51 -3.58
CA LEU A 192 16.65 -2.34 -4.40
C LEU A 192 15.19 -2.45 -4.88
N ALA A 193 14.26 -1.89 -4.13
CA ALA A 193 12.89 -1.69 -4.57
C ALA A 193 12.66 -0.20 -4.83
N GLY A 194 12.08 0.13 -6.00
CA GLY A 194 11.99 1.50 -6.48
C GLY A 194 13.22 1.94 -7.28
N ALA A 195 13.40 3.24 -7.40
CA ALA A 195 14.54 3.88 -8.09
C ALA A 195 15.39 4.66 -7.09
N LEU A 196 16.70 4.65 -7.27
CA LEU A 196 17.60 5.51 -6.48
C LEU A 196 17.24 6.98 -6.72
N VAL A 197 17.26 7.76 -5.65
CA VAL A 197 17.02 9.21 -5.69
C VAL A 197 18.35 9.94 -5.77
N GLU A 198 18.45 10.89 -6.70
CA GLU A 198 19.69 11.67 -6.93
C GLU A 198 19.77 12.88 -5.97
N ASP A 199 19.71 12.64 -4.66
CA ASP A 199 19.80 13.67 -3.62
C ASP A 199 21.01 13.50 -2.68
N GLY A 200 21.85 12.52 -2.96
CA GLY A 200 23.06 12.22 -2.19
C GLY A 200 22.82 11.35 -0.95
N THR A 201 21.59 10.95 -0.64
CA THR A 201 21.28 10.06 0.49
C THR A 201 21.56 8.59 0.20
N GLY A 202 21.53 8.19 -1.08
CA GLY A 202 21.62 6.80 -1.51
C GLY A 202 20.33 6.00 -1.25
N GLU A 203 19.25 6.66 -0.85
CA GLU A 203 17.94 6.04 -0.67
C GLU A 203 17.23 5.81 -2.01
N THR A 204 16.33 4.84 -2.01
CA THR A 204 15.34 4.71 -3.08
C THR A 204 14.10 5.57 -2.79
N ASP A 205 13.33 5.86 -3.81
CA ASP A 205 12.04 6.54 -3.68
C ASP A 205 11.05 5.77 -2.79
N GLU A 206 11.15 4.43 -2.73
CA GLU A 206 10.34 3.59 -1.83
C GLU A 206 10.75 3.80 -0.35
N GLU A 207 12.03 3.93 -0.07
CA GLU A 207 12.56 4.19 1.27
C GLU A 207 12.16 5.57 1.78
N GLN A 208 12.27 6.59 0.92
CA GLN A 208 11.79 7.94 1.23
C GLN A 208 10.29 8.00 1.46
N LYS A 209 9.49 7.34 0.61
CA LYS A 209 8.03 7.23 0.80
C LYS A 209 7.70 6.63 2.16
N PHE A 210 8.33 5.53 2.54
CA PHE A 210 8.07 4.92 3.85
C PHE A 210 8.36 5.90 4.99
N ARG A 211 9.48 6.62 4.95
CA ARG A 211 9.85 7.61 5.95
C ARG A 211 8.86 8.78 6.01
N ASP A 212 8.64 9.44 4.89
CA ASP A 212 7.94 10.72 4.85
C ASP A 212 6.42 10.54 5.00
N GLU A 213 5.87 9.49 4.40
CA GLU A 213 4.46 9.13 4.58
C GLU A 213 4.16 8.69 6.02
N SER A 214 5.06 7.92 6.67
CA SER A 214 4.89 7.54 8.08
C SER A 214 4.81 8.75 8.98
N ARG A 215 5.69 9.73 8.80
CA ARG A 215 5.67 10.98 9.54
C ARG A 215 4.37 11.75 9.36
N LYS A 216 3.90 11.87 8.13
CA LYS A 216 2.67 12.60 7.79
C LYS A 216 1.43 11.91 8.35
N ILE A 217 1.29 10.60 8.16
CA ILE A 217 0.11 9.82 8.60
C ILE A 217 0.01 9.78 10.12
N LEU A 218 1.14 9.57 10.82
CA LEU A 218 1.16 9.50 12.27
C LEU A 218 1.12 10.87 12.96
N GLY A 219 1.36 11.96 12.22
CA GLY A 219 1.49 13.31 12.80
C GLY A 219 2.77 13.49 13.63
N LEU A 220 3.85 12.76 13.27
CA LEU A 220 5.12 12.74 13.98
C LEU A 220 6.26 13.25 13.06
N PRO A 221 6.39 14.54 12.83
CA PRO A 221 7.36 15.11 11.87
C PRO A 221 8.82 14.75 12.20
N ASP A 222 9.14 14.60 13.48
CA ASP A 222 10.50 14.31 13.97
C ASP A 222 10.76 12.82 14.17
N LEU A 223 9.84 11.93 13.77
CA LEU A 223 10.04 10.49 13.89
C LEU A 223 11.30 10.05 13.16
N GLY A 224 12.23 9.40 13.87
CA GLY A 224 13.40 8.78 13.27
C GLY A 224 12.99 7.54 12.46
N VAL A 225 13.15 7.57 11.14
CA VAL A 225 12.80 6.43 10.28
C VAL A 225 13.95 6.13 9.34
N VAL A 226 14.36 4.87 9.30
CA VAL A 226 15.22 4.30 8.27
C VAL A 226 14.59 3.03 7.74
N CYS A 227 14.62 2.84 6.42
CA CYS A 227 14.04 1.69 5.78
C CYS A 227 15.00 1.14 4.71
N SER A 228 15.13 -0.19 4.65
CA SER A 228 15.74 -0.88 3.52
C SER A 228 14.65 -1.60 2.75
N CYS A 229 14.39 -1.17 1.52
CA CYS A 229 13.34 -1.73 0.68
C CYS A 229 13.87 -2.86 -0.19
N VAL A 230 13.38 -4.07 0.05
CA VAL A 230 13.89 -5.31 -0.55
C VAL A 230 12.79 -5.99 -1.37
N ARG A 231 13.09 -6.37 -2.60
CA ARG A 231 12.22 -7.22 -3.44
C ARG A 231 12.53 -8.68 -3.19
N VAL A 232 11.49 -9.49 -2.98
CA VAL A 232 11.59 -10.94 -2.74
C VAL A 232 10.75 -11.73 -3.74
N PRO A 233 11.05 -13.04 -3.97
CA PRO A 233 10.36 -13.88 -4.93
C PRO A 233 9.02 -14.39 -4.38
N VAL A 234 8.15 -13.46 -4.04
CA VAL A 234 6.80 -13.67 -3.52
C VAL A 234 5.82 -12.95 -4.43
N PHE A 235 4.75 -13.63 -4.85
CA PHE A 235 3.77 -13.04 -5.78
C PHE A 235 2.99 -11.90 -5.16
N THR A 236 2.41 -12.09 -3.97
CA THR A 236 1.57 -11.11 -3.27
C THR A 236 1.79 -11.17 -1.76
N GLY A 237 1.69 -10.02 -1.12
CA GLY A 237 1.91 -9.84 0.31
C GLY A 237 3.27 -9.19 0.61
N HIS A 238 3.25 -7.95 1.12
CA HIS A 238 4.45 -7.30 1.65
C HIS A 238 4.61 -7.67 3.11
N SER A 239 5.86 -7.89 3.50
CA SER A 239 6.20 -8.07 4.91
C SER A 239 7.26 -7.07 5.34
N LEU A 240 7.31 -6.81 6.65
CA LEU A 240 8.30 -5.91 7.25
C LEU A 240 8.82 -6.52 8.56
N ALA A 241 10.14 -6.55 8.71
CA ALA A 241 10.77 -6.67 10.00
C ALA A 241 10.96 -5.25 10.57
N LEU A 242 10.40 -5.01 11.75
CA LEU A 242 10.40 -3.70 12.39
C LEU A 242 11.13 -3.77 13.72
N ALA A 243 12.12 -2.89 13.93
CA ALA A 243 12.68 -2.58 15.25
C ALA A 243 12.23 -1.17 15.63
N LEU A 244 11.56 -1.06 16.79
CA LEU A 244 10.86 0.14 17.24
C LEU A 244 11.44 0.59 18.57
N GLU A 245 11.64 1.89 18.73
CA GLU A 245 12.06 2.52 19.98
C GLU A 245 10.99 3.50 20.46
N PHE A 246 10.68 3.46 21.74
CA PHE A 246 9.61 4.20 22.37
C PHE A 246 10.09 5.18 23.44
N ALA A 247 9.27 6.18 23.74
CA ALA A 247 9.51 7.12 24.82
C ALA A 247 9.29 6.50 26.21
N ARG A 248 8.38 5.53 26.30
CA ARG A 248 7.99 4.85 27.53
C ARG A 248 8.16 3.34 27.39
N PRO A 249 8.43 2.63 28.48
CA PRO A 249 8.51 1.17 28.48
C PRO A 249 7.22 0.53 27.96
N LEU A 250 7.36 -0.49 27.10
CA LEU A 250 6.26 -1.31 26.60
C LEU A 250 6.74 -2.76 26.53
N SER A 251 6.08 -3.66 27.28
CA SER A 251 6.44 -5.08 27.20
C SER A 251 5.87 -5.73 25.94
N ALA A 252 6.44 -6.85 25.51
CA ALA A 252 5.97 -7.60 24.36
C ALA A 252 4.53 -8.09 24.56
N GLU A 253 4.18 -8.52 25.77
CA GLU A 253 2.84 -8.98 26.15
C GLU A 253 1.81 -7.84 26.09
N ALA A 254 2.18 -6.66 26.61
CA ALA A 254 1.32 -5.48 26.53
C ALA A 254 1.11 -5.01 25.09
N ALA A 255 2.19 -5.01 24.28
CA ALA A 255 2.10 -4.70 22.86
C ALA A 255 1.19 -5.68 22.11
N ALA A 256 1.31 -6.99 22.38
CA ALA A 256 0.44 -8.00 21.79
C ALA A 256 -1.03 -7.80 22.18
N ALA A 257 -1.31 -7.49 23.45
CA ALA A 257 -2.67 -7.22 23.92
C ALA A 257 -3.30 -5.98 23.22
N ILE A 258 -2.52 -4.90 23.05
CA ILE A 258 -2.94 -3.70 22.33
C ILE A 258 -3.26 -4.03 20.87
N LEU A 259 -2.34 -4.73 20.19
CA LEU A 259 -2.47 -5.07 18.78
C LEU A 259 -3.63 -6.03 18.51
N ALA A 260 -3.93 -6.94 19.44
CA ALA A 260 -5.09 -7.83 19.34
C ALA A 260 -6.43 -7.08 19.32
N GLY A 261 -6.51 -5.89 19.93
CA GLY A 261 -7.69 -5.02 19.92
C GLY A 261 -7.66 -3.92 18.85
N SER A 262 -6.61 -3.86 18.03
CA SER A 262 -6.43 -2.77 17.06
C SER A 262 -7.17 -3.03 15.75
N PRO A 263 -7.89 -2.03 15.18
CA PRO A 263 -8.57 -2.18 13.91
C PRO A 263 -7.64 -2.60 12.77
N GLY A 264 -8.07 -3.56 11.97
CA GLY A 264 -7.32 -4.03 10.80
C GLY A 264 -6.07 -4.88 11.12
N VAL A 265 -5.84 -5.26 12.39
CA VAL A 265 -4.70 -6.05 12.86
C VAL A 265 -5.15 -7.41 13.37
N VAL A 266 -4.41 -8.45 13.03
CA VAL A 266 -4.61 -9.83 13.55
C VAL A 266 -3.26 -10.37 14.04
N LEU A 267 -3.24 -10.92 15.25
CA LEU A 267 -2.06 -11.60 15.77
C LEU A 267 -1.84 -12.95 15.07
N SER A 268 -0.58 -13.26 14.78
CA SER A 268 -0.16 -14.54 14.22
C SER A 268 1.23 -14.88 14.79
N ASP A 269 1.44 -16.15 15.16
CA ASP A 269 2.75 -16.58 15.68
C ASP A 269 3.86 -16.38 14.65
N VAL A 270 3.56 -16.69 13.38
CA VAL A 270 4.47 -16.56 12.23
C VAL A 270 3.70 -15.92 11.07
N PRO A 271 3.59 -14.58 11.02
CA PRO A 271 2.90 -13.90 9.92
C PRO A 271 3.67 -14.08 8.61
N THR A 272 2.95 -14.44 7.55
CA THR A 272 3.54 -14.71 6.24
C THR A 272 2.77 -14.03 5.10
N PRO A 273 3.43 -13.73 3.95
CA PRO A 273 2.75 -13.21 2.76
C PRO A 273 1.62 -14.13 2.27
N VAL A 274 1.82 -15.45 2.31
CA VAL A 274 0.80 -16.43 1.88
C VAL A 274 -0.44 -16.36 2.75
N GLN A 275 -0.28 -16.15 4.06
CA GLN A 275 -1.40 -15.95 4.98
C GLN A 275 -2.17 -14.66 4.67
N ALA A 276 -1.45 -13.60 4.33
CA ALA A 276 -2.01 -12.28 4.09
C ALA A 276 -2.68 -12.13 2.72
N ALA A 277 -2.20 -12.86 1.70
CA ALA A 277 -2.69 -12.74 0.34
C ALA A 277 -4.20 -13.01 0.23
N GLY A 278 -4.95 -12.06 -0.35
CA GLY A 278 -6.41 -12.10 -0.47
C GLY A 278 -7.17 -11.78 0.82
N ARG A 279 -6.50 -11.35 1.89
CA ARG A 279 -7.11 -10.99 3.18
C ARG A 279 -7.02 -9.49 3.44
N ASP A 280 -7.97 -8.97 4.21
CA ASP A 280 -8.06 -7.54 4.54
C ASP A 280 -7.11 -7.11 5.67
N PRO A 281 -6.98 -7.86 6.79
CA PRO A 281 -6.15 -7.43 7.89
C PRO A 281 -4.66 -7.56 7.60
N VAL A 282 -3.86 -6.80 8.36
CA VAL A 282 -2.43 -7.04 8.50
C VAL A 282 -2.20 -8.03 9.63
N TYR A 283 -1.31 -8.97 9.42
CA TYR A 283 -0.92 -9.97 10.40
C TYR A 283 0.37 -9.52 11.09
N VAL A 284 0.40 -9.57 12.42
CA VAL A 284 1.56 -9.19 13.22
C VAL A 284 1.93 -10.29 14.20
N GLY A 285 3.22 -10.53 14.35
CA GLY A 285 3.73 -11.51 15.27
C GLY A 285 5.22 -11.38 15.53
N ARG A 286 5.81 -12.41 16.15
CA ARG A 286 7.22 -12.38 16.54
C ARG A 286 7.56 -11.17 17.44
N ILE A 287 6.56 -10.68 18.20
CA ILE A 287 6.70 -9.53 19.09
C ILE A 287 7.62 -9.92 20.24
N ARG A 288 8.71 -9.19 20.41
CA ARG A 288 9.70 -9.44 21.46
C ARG A 288 10.45 -8.17 21.83
N ARG A 289 11.04 -8.16 23.00
CA ARG A 289 11.93 -7.07 23.42
C ARG A 289 13.12 -6.95 22.46
N ASP A 290 13.51 -5.71 22.15
CA ASP A 290 14.80 -5.40 21.55
C ASP A 290 15.81 -5.16 22.70
N PRO A 291 16.82 -6.04 22.88
CA PRO A 291 17.78 -5.88 23.96
C PRO A 291 18.83 -4.80 23.69
N SER A 292 18.88 -4.25 22.47
CA SER A 292 19.90 -3.28 22.07
C SER A 292 19.57 -1.84 22.46
N VAL A 293 18.30 -1.58 22.84
CA VAL A 293 17.80 -0.27 23.27
C VAL A 293 16.94 -0.40 24.52
N GLU A 294 16.82 0.68 25.30
CA GLU A 294 16.12 0.65 26.59
C GLU A 294 14.63 0.30 26.43
N ASN A 295 13.91 1.00 25.57
CA ASN A 295 12.46 0.86 25.35
C ASN A 295 12.18 0.37 23.94
N GLY A 296 12.67 -0.81 23.57
CA GLY A 296 12.58 -1.33 22.23
C GLY A 296 11.76 -2.60 22.08
N LEU A 297 11.09 -2.73 20.96
CA LEU A 297 10.42 -3.94 20.50
C LEU A 297 10.85 -4.29 19.06
N VAL A 298 10.93 -5.59 18.79
CA VAL A 298 11.09 -6.12 17.45
C VAL A 298 9.86 -6.96 17.12
N LEU A 299 9.31 -6.79 15.92
CA LEU A 299 8.14 -7.52 15.46
C LEU A 299 8.17 -7.72 13.93
N PHE A 300 7.31 -8.59 13.45
CA PHE A 300 7.17 -8.86 12.02
C PHE A 300 5.71 -8.66 11.60
N VAL A 301 5.51 -8.00 10.47
CA VAL A 301 4.20 -7.68 9.91
C VAL A 301 4.09 -8.25 8.51
N SER A 302 2.92 -8.78 8.13
CA SER A 302 2.59 -9.17 6.75
C SER A 302 1.20 -8.67 6.38
N GLY A 303 1.05 -8.08 5.20
CA GLY A 303 -0.23 -7.59 4.69
C GLY A 303 -0.32 -7.72 3.18
N ASP A 304 -1.54 -7.85 2.66
CA ASP A 304 -1.78 -7.87 1.21
C ASP A 304 -1.56 -6.48 0.62
N ASN A 305 -0.52 -6.35 -0.21
CA ASN A 305 -0.13 -5.09 -0.83
C ASN A 305 -1.10 -4.60 -1.92
N LEU A 306 -1.94 -5.46 -2.46
CA LEU A 306 -2.96 -5.11 -3.45
C LEU A 306 -4.32 -4.78 -2.79
N ARG A 307 -4.60 -5.36 -1.61
CA ARG A 307 -5.80 -5.08 -0.81
C ARG A 307 -5.51 -3.94 0.17
N LYS A 308 -5.08 -4.24 1.39
CA LYS A 308 -4.78 -3.18 2.40
C LYS A 308 -3.76 -2.18 1.88
N GLY A 309 -2.75 -2.64 1.17
CA GLY A 309 -1.72 -1.80 0.59
C GLY A 309 -2.16 -0.96 -0.63
N ALA A 310 -3.41 -1.05 -1.10
CA ALA A 310 -3.88 -0.27 -2.26
C ALA A 310 -5.41 -0.13 -2.27
N ALA A 311 -6.09 -1.10 -2.89
CA ALA A 311 -7.49 -0.98 -3.29
C ALA A 311 -8.45 -0.99 -2.10
N LEU A 312 -8.17 -1.76 -1.05
CA LEU A 312 -9.02 -1.83 0.13
C LEU A 312 -9.07 -0.48 0.86
N ASN A 313 -7.90 0.12 1.13
CA ASN A 313 -7.84 1.39 1.81
C ASN A 313 -8.58 2.50 1.04
N ALA A 314 -8.44 2.52 -0.30
CA ALA A 314 -9.17 3.46 -1.14
C ALA A 314 -10.70 3.27 -1.04
N VAL A 315 -11.19 2.03 -1.00
CA VAL A 315 -12.63 1.74 -0.81
C VAL A 315 -13.08 2.10 0.61
N GLN A 316 -12.27 1.83 1.64
CA GLN A 316 -12.57 2.22 3.02
C GLN A 316 -12.66 3.75 3.18
N ILE A 317 -11.78 4.51 2.51
CA ILE A 317 -11.87 5.98 2.47
C ILE A 317 -13.19 6.40 1.82
N ALA A 318 -13.57 5.78 0.69
CA ALA A 318 -14.85 6.06 0.03
C ALA A 318 -16.05 5.75 0.95
N GLU A 319 -16.00 4.66 1.72
CA GLU A 319 -17.05 4.31 2.71
C GLU A 319 -17.18 5.39 3.78
N ILE A 320 -16.08 5.92 4.29
CA ILE A 320 -16.10 6.99 5.31
C ILE A 320 -16.70 8.27 4.72
N LEU A 321 -16.30 8.65 3.50
CA LEU A 321 -16.83 9.84 2.83
C LEU A 321 -18.32 9.70 2.56
N ALA A 322 -18.77 8.58 2.02
CA ALA A 322 -20.20 8.33 1.75
C ALA A 322 -21.05 8.29 3.02
N ALA A 323 -20.49 7.85 4.16
CA ALA A 323 -21.21 7.85 5.44
C ALA A 323 -21.28 9.24 6.09
N ALA A 324 -20.40 10.17 5.72
CA ALA A 324 -20.37 11.54 6.22
C ALA A 324 -21.34 12.47 5.47
N GLU A 325 -21.78 12.11 4.26
CA GLU A 325 -22.81 12.85 3.54
C GLU A 325 -24.18 12.58 4.16
N PRO A 326 -25.01 13.62 4.44
CA PRO A 326 -26.39 13.40 4.88
C PRO A 326 -27.13 12.66 3.77
N ALA A 327 -27.89 11.60 4.15
CA ALA A 327 -28.76 10.88 3.23
C ALA A 327 -29.63 11.89 2.46
N PRO A 328 -29.79 11.74 1.12
CA PRO A 328 -30.70 12.61 0.37
C PRO A 328 -32.08 12.56 1.00
N PRO A 329 -32.83 13.67 1.04
CA PRO A 329 -34.17 13.70 1.60
C PRO A 329 -35.03 12.62 0.89
N PRO A 330 -35.90 11.90 1.63
CA PRO A 330 -36.77 10.92 1.00
C PRO A 330 -37.63 11.63 -0.05
N GLY A 331 -37.55 11.16 -1.30
CA GLY A 331 -38.35 11.65 -2.43
C GLY A 331 -39.81 11.33 -2.30
#